data_3ee929c5a286853ec01d3cc4ea13160d
#
_entry.id   3ee929c5a286853ec01d3cc4ea13160d
#
_cell.length_a   1.000
_cell.length_b   1.000
_cell.length_c   1.000
_cell.angle_alpha   90.00
_cell.angle_beta   90.00
_cell.angle_gamma   90.00
#
_symmetry.space_group_name_H-M   'P 1'
#
loop_
_entity.id
_entity.type
_entity.pdbx_description
1 polymer ?
#
loop_
_entity_poly.entity_id
_entity_poly.type
_entity_poly.pdbx_seq_one_letter_code
_entity_poly.pdbx_strand_id
1 'polypeptide(L)'
;MCIRDREIPRDFEKDWVKGEAPRLLVAANAVNGTKGSLGGSYLSSIISDYTRELGSESSSQGLAGKPLSRVDITTQNLYNPTLNYKLFMIPALMVMLLTLICGFLPALNVVGEKEAGTIEQINVTPVGKFTFIAAKLIPYWLIDFVVLTICFVLAWVLYGILPAGHFLTIYGMALFFLPVVSGFGLVISNHSTTLQQAMFVMWFFMLILILMSGLFTPIHSMPEWAQWITRINPLRYFVEVMRTIYLRGGGIVAVSYTHLTLPTKA
;
A
#
# COMPACT_ATOMS: atom_id res chain seq x y z
N MET A 1 -6.86 -7.03 16.71
CA MET A 1 -7.08 -8.46 16.55
C MET A 1 -6.86 -8.82 15.10
N CYS A 2 -5.98 -9.79 14.76
CA CYS A 2 -5.57 -10.05 13.37
C CYS A 2 -6.49 -11.04 12.63
N ILE A 3 -7.42 -11.68 13.34
CA ILE A 3 -8.36 -12.63 12.75
C ILE A 3 -9.55 -11.84 12.22
N ARG A 4 -9.78 -11.92 10.91
CA ARG A 4 -10.87 -11.20 10.24
C ARG A 4 -12.14 -12.03 10.21
N ASP A 5 -12.01 -13.33 10.05
CA ASP A 5 -13.13 -14.23 9.96
C ASP A 5 -12.74 -15.66 10.36
N ARG A 6 -13.69 -16.41 10.87
CA ARG A 6 -13.57 -17.82 11.18
C ARG A 6 -14.84 -18.52 10.75
N GLU A 7 -14.71 -19.50 9.93
CA GLU A 7 -15.84 -20.31 9.47
C GLU A 7 -15.73 -21.72 10.08
N ILE A 8 -16.68 -22.02 10.96
CA ILE A 8 -16.82 -23.35 11.57
C ILE A 8 -18.01 -24.00 10.88
N PRO A 9 -17.86 -25.12 10.16
CA PRO A 9 -18.97 -25.86 9.56
C PRO A 9 -20.02 -26.27 10.62
N ARG A 10 -21.29 -26.32 10.24
CA ARG A 10 -22.39 -26.66 11.17
C ARG A 10 -22.26 -28.05 11.78
N ASP A 11 -21.68 -28.99 11.05
CA ASP A 11 -21.53 -30.37 11.46
C ASP A 11 -20.12 -30.69 12.01
N PHE A 12 -19.29 -29.68 12.33
CA PHE A 12 -17.90 -29.82 12.76
C PHE A 12 -17.72 -30.83 13.91
N GLU A 13 -18.53 -30.72 14.96
CA GLU A 13 -18.47 -31.58 16.13
C GLU A 13 -18.88 -33.02 15.79
N LYS A 14 -19.92 -33.17 14.98
CA LYS A 14 -20.43 -34.48 14.54
C LYS A 14 -19.43 -35.23 13.67
N ASP A 15 -18.78 -34.52 12.75
CA ASP A 15 -17.76 -35.08 11.86
C ASP A 15 -16.49 -35.43 12.64
N TRP A 16 -16.13 -34.58 13.62
CA TRP A 16 -15.01 -34.85 14.51
C TRP A 16 -15.22 -36.11 15.34
N VAL A 17 -16.38 -36.31 15.94
CA VAL A 17 -16.72 -37.50 16.73
C VAL A 17 -16.77 -38.75 15.86
N LYS A 18 -17.16 -38.66 14.60
CA LYS A 18 -17.13 -39.77 13.63
C LYS A 18 -15.74 -40.14 13.18
N GLY A 19 -14.72 -39.30 13.43
CA GLY A 19 -13.36 -39.50 12.96
C GLY A 19 -13.15 -39.04 11.51
N GLU A 20 -14.11 -38.30 10.93
CA GLU A 20 -13.91 -37.58 9.70
C GLU A 20 -13.05 -36.37 10.02
N ALA A 21 -12.23 -35.87 9.08
CA ALA A 21 -11.36 -34.73 9.26
C ALA A 21 -12.10 -33.42 8.87
N PRO A 22 -12.84 -32.77 9.77
CA PRO A 22 -13.54 -31.54 9.45
C PRO A 22 -12.55 -30.41 9.19
N ARG A 23 -12.86 -29.53 8.21
CA ARG A 23 -12.02 -28.41 7.84
C ARG A 23 -12.48 -27.15 8.56
N LEU A 24 -11.56 -26.49 9.24
CA LEU A 24 -11.76 -25.18 9.85
C LEU A 24 -11.03 -24.11 9.01
N LEU A 25 -11.75 -23.09 8.57
CA LEU A 25 -11.14 -21.96 7.89
C LEU A 25 -10.95 -20.79 8.87
N VAL A 26 -9.71 -20.32 8.97
CA VAL A 26 -9.38 -19.11 9.72
C VAL A 26 -8.74 -18.11 8.78
N ALA A 27 -9.43 -17.01 8.51
CA ALA A 27 -8.93 -15.92 7.69
C ALA A 27 -8.23 -14.87 8.56
N ALA A 28 -6.90 -14.80 8.48
CA ALA A 28 -6.12 -13.76 9.13
C ALA A 28 -5.87 -12.58 8.18
N ASN A 29 -5.99 -11.35 8.71
CA ASN A 29 -5.67 -10.15 7.96
C ASN A 29 -4.14 -9.98 7.87
N ALA A 30 -3.57 -10.24 6.70
CA ALA A 30 -2.15 -10.15 6.42
C ALA A 30 -1.72 -8.77 5.85
N VAL A 31 -2.53 -7.73 5.99
CA VAL A 31 -2.17 -6.34 5.60
C VAL A 31 -0.90 -5.89 6.34
N ASN A 32 -0.74 -6.33 7.58
CA ASN A 32 0.52 -6.27 8.31
C ASN A 32 1.13 -7.68 8.32
N GLY A 33 2.09 -7.94 7.43
CA GLY A 33 2.71 -9.26 7.26
C GLY A 33 3.26 -9.83 8.57
N THR A 34 3.88 -9.00 9.41
CA THR A 34 4.43 -9.42 10.70
C THR A 34 3.35 -9.81 11.70
N LYS A 35 2.28 -9.01 11.81
CA LYS A 35 1.15 -9.33 12.72
C LYS A 35 0.33 -10.50 12.20
N GLY A 36 0.16 -10.62 10.88
CA GLY A 36 -0.55 -11.72 10.24
C GLY A 36 0.19 -13.05 10.41
N SER A 37 1.50 -13.08 10.21
CA SER A 37 2.32 -14.30 10.37
C SER A 37 2.44 -14.71 11.84
N LEU A 38 2.68 -13.75 12.76
CA LEU A 38 2.69 -14.01 14.20
C LEU A 38 1.32 -14.51 14.69
N GLY A 39 0.22 -13.85 14.29
CA GLY A 39 -1.12 -14.31 14.66
C GLY A 39 -1.44 -15.71 14.13
N GLY A 40 -1.02 -16.01 12.91
CA GLY A 40 -1.15 -17.35 12.31
C GLY A 40 -0.33 -18.41 13.05
N SER A 41 0.93 -18.12 13.40
CA SER A 41 1.79 -19.05 14.14
C SER A 41 1.31 -19.31 15.56
N TYR A 42 0.85 -18.27 16.28
CA TYR A 42 0.26 -18.45 17.61
C TYR A 42 -1.03 -19.30 17.57
N LEU A 43 -1.91 -19.04 16.60
CA LEU A 43 -3.12 -19.84 16.46
C LEU A 43 -2.79 -21.30 16.12
N SER A 44 -1.82 -21.51 15.27
CA SER A 44 -1.32 -22.83 14.89
C SER A 44 -0.77 -23.59 16.12
N SER A 45 0.02 -22.92 16.98
CA SER A 45 0.53 -23.55 18.20
C SER A 45 -0.58 -23.84 19.21
N ILE A 46 -1.54 -22.92 19.40
CA ILE A 46 -2.68 -23.14 20.30
C ILE A 46 -3.53 -24.34 19.85
N ILE A 47 -3.81 -24.45 18.55
CA ILE A 47 -4.58 -25.59 18.01
C ILE A 47 -3.80 -26.90 18.18
N SER A 48 -2.49 -26.89 17.92
CA SER A 48 -1.65 -28.08 18.09
C SER A 48 -1.52 -28.53 19.55
N ASP A 49 -1.37 -27.57 20.47
CA ASP A 49 -1.28 -27.86 21.91
C ASP A 49 -2.61 -28.39 22.45
N TYR A 50 -3.73 -27.78 22.07
CA TYR A 50 -5.06 -28.23 22.47
C TYR A 50 -5.37 -29.65 21.94
N THR A 51 -5.02 -29.93 20.68
CA THR A 51 -5.22 -31.29 20.12
C THR A 51 -4.32 -32.34 20.77
N ARG A 52 -3.12 -31.93 21.24
CA ARG A 52 -2.21 -32.79 21.99
C ARG A 52 -2.75 -33.07 23.40
N GLU A 53 -3.33 -32.09 24.08
CA GLU A 53 -3.94 -32.19 25.39
C GLU A 53 -5.14 -33.16 25.35
N LEU A 54 -6.05 -32.98 24.39
CA LEU A 54 -7.18 -33.90 24.17
C LEU A 54 -6.71 -35.33 23.87
N GLY A 55 -5.60 -35.48 23.14
CA GLY A 55 -4.98 -36.79 22.88
C GLY A 55 -4.46 -37.49 24.13
N SER A 56 -3.91 -36.72 25.08
CA SER A 56 -3.41 -37.25 26.36
C SER A 56 -4.53 -37.63 27.31
N GLU A 57 -5.61 -36.84 27.35
CA GLU A 57 -6.78 -37.14 28.21
C GLU A 57 -7.54 -38.38 27.73
N SER A 58 -7.71 -38.56 26.44
CA SER A 58 -8.37 -39.76 25.87
C SER A 58 -7.54 -41.05 26.07
N SER A 59 -6.23 -40.94 26.12
CA SER A 59 -5.34 -42.07 26.43
C SER A 59 -5.42 -42.47 27.93
N SER A 60 -5.69 -41.55 28.84
CA SER A 60 -5.81 -41.80 30.26
C SER A 60 -7.17 -42.43 30.67
N GLN A 61 -8.21 -42.25 29.82
CA GLN A 61 -9.57 -42.77 30.12
C GLN A 61 -9.85 -44.18 29.53
N GLY A 62 -8.83 -44.88 29.04
CA GLY A 62 -8.97 -46.30 28.62
C GLY A 62 -9.82 -46.52 27.38
N LEU A 63 -10.17 -45.51 26.64
CA LEU A 63 -10.81 -45.57 25.33
C LEU A 63 -9.75 -45.87 24.24
N ALA A 64 -9.00 -46.93 24.40
CA ALA A 64 -8.05 -47.43 23.46
C ALA A 64 -8.78 -47.97 22.21
N GLY A 65 -9.06 -47.12 21.23
CA GLY A 65 -9.72 -47.60 20.03
C GLY A 65 -9.77 -46.70 18.80
N LYS A 66 -9.68 -45.38 18.97
CA LYS A 66 -9.66 -44.49 17.80
C LYS A 66 -8.49 -43.53 17.90
N PRO A 67 -7.57 -43.53 16.91
CA PRO A 67 -6.58 -42.46 16.84
C PRO A 67 -7.32 -41.14 16.63
N LEU A 68 -7.17 -40.20 17.59
CA LEU A 68 -7.65 -38.86 17.40
C LEU A 68 -7.11 -38.30 16.10
N SER A 69 -7.99 -37.79 15.26
CA SER A 69 -7.64 -37.21 13.99
C SER A 69 -6.59 -36.14 14.16
N ARG A 70 -5.42 -36.34 13.58
CA ARG A 70 -4.32 -35.38 13.63
C ARG A 70 -4.76 -34.12 12.88
N VAL A 71 -4.74 -32.98 13.55
CA VAL A 71 -5.03 -31.70 12.89
C VAL A 71 -3.85 -31.33 12.00
N ASP A 72 -4.10 -31.26 10.70
CA ASP A 72 -3.12 -30.77 9.72
C ASP A 72 -3.41 -29.30 9.42
N ILE A 73 -2.46 -28.44 9.76
CA ILE A 73 -2.59 -26.99 9.61
C ILE A 73 -1.93 -26.58 8.31
N THR A 74 -2.76 -26.27 7.31
CA THR A 74 -2.29 -25.78 6.01
C THR A 74 -2.47 -24.27 5.95
N THR A 75 -1.36 -23.51 5.84
CA THR A 75 -1.41 -22.04 5.67
C THR A 75 -1.38 -21.69 4.18
N GLN A 76 -2.35 -20.91 3.73
CA GLN A 76 -2.42 -20.44 2.36
C GLN A 76 -2.50 -18.91 2.31
N ASN A 77 -1.56 -18.29 1.59
CA ASN A 77 -1.57 -16.85 1.36
C ASN A 77 -2.34 -16.52 0.09
N LEU A 78 -3.55 -15.94 0.22
CA LEU A 78 -4.49 -15.77 -0.88
C LEU A 78 -3.96 -14.85 -2.01
N TYR A 79 -3.24 -13.77 -1.67
CA TYR A 79 -2.78 -12.76 -2.65
C TYR A 79 -1.28 -12.81 -2.94
N ASN A 80 -0.52 -13.56 -2.18
CA ASN A 80 0.92 -13.75 -2.39
C ASN A 80 1.33 -15.14 -1.92
N PRO A 81 1.02 -16.19 -2.70
CA PRO A 81 1.27 -17.58 -2.31
C PRO A 81 2.73 -17.87 -2.01
N THR A 82 3.64 -17.19 -2.69
CA THR A 82 5.10 -17.38 -2.58
C THR A 82 5.74 -16.45 -1.53
N LEU A 83 4.96 -15.61 -0.83
CA LEU A 83 5.47 -14.58 0.09
C LEU A 83 6.55 -13.69 -0.57
N ASN A 84 6.41 -13.43 -1.86
CA ASN A 84 7.38 -12.66 -2.61
C ASN A 84 7.28 -11.17 -2.24
N TYR A 85 8.25 -10.69 -1.47
CA TYR A 85 8.33 -9.30 -1.03
C TYR A 85 8.42 -8.30 -2.20
N LYS A 86 8.98 -8.72 -3.34
CA LYS A 86 9.11 -7.88 -4.54
C LYS A 86 7.75 -7.42 -5.07
N LEU A 87 6.75 -8.32 -5.09
CA LEU A 87 5.38 -7.99 -5.52
C LEU A 87 4.74 -6.86 -4.70
N PHE A 88 5.09 -6.78 -3.42
CA PHE A 88 4.58 -5.76 -2.51
C PHE A 88 5.34 -4.44 -2.61
N MET A 89 6.66 -4.50 -2.78
CA MET A 89 7.52 -3.31 -2.76
C MET A 89 7.63 -2.60 -4.11
N ILE A 90 7.64 -3.33 -5.23
CA ILE A 90 7.83 -2.72 -6.56
C ILE A 90 6.78 -1.64 -6.86
N PRO A 91 5.45 -1.89 -6.70
CA PRO A 91 4.45 -0.84 -6.95
C PRO A 91 4.63 0.38 -6.04
N ALA A 92 5.03 0.16 -4.80
CA ALA A 92 5.24 1.22 -3.84
C ALA A 92 6.48 2.08 -4.17
N LEU A 93 7.57 1.45 -4.63
CA LEU A 93 8.77 2.16 -5.09
C LEU A 93 8.49 2.97 -6.37
N MET A 94 7.65 2.47 -7.28
CA MET A 94 7.21 3.24 -8.45
C MET A 94 6.50 4.52 -8.05
N VAL A 95 5.59 4.43 -7.07
CA VAL A 95 4.88 5.61 -6.55
C VAL A 95 5.84 6.58 -5.87
N MET A 96 6.80 6.07 -5.10
CA MET A 96 7.83 6.89 -4.46
C MET A 96 8.65 7.67 -5.50
N LEU A 97 9.12 6.99 -6.54
CA LEU A 97 9.90 7.61 -7.62
C LEU A 97 9.08 8.71 -8.33
N LEU A 98 7.83 8.38 -8.69
CA LEU A 98 6.92 9.31 -9.33
C LEU A 98 6.68 10.56 -8.46
N THR A 99 6.49 10.38 -7.15
CA THR A 99 6.28 11.48 -6.19
C THR A 99 7.50 12.38 -6.11
N LEU A 100 8.71 11.79 -6.08
CA LEU A 100 9.95 12.56 -6.04
C LEU A 100 10.10 13.40 -7.30
N ILE A 101 9.94 12.83 -8.49
CA ILE A 101 10.10 13.55 -9.74
C ILE A 101 9.04 14.65 -9.85
N CYS A 102 7.76 14.31 -9.67
CA CYS A 102 6.63 15.22 -9.77
C CYS A 102 6.70 16.40 -8.79
N GLY A 103 7.22 16.17 -7.58
CA GLY A 103 7.36 17.23 -6.58
C GLY A 103 8.58 18.11 -6.79
N PHE A 104 9.75 17.49 -7.00
CA PHE A 104 11.02 18.23 -7.09
C PHE A 104 11.18 19.04 -8.38
N LEU A 105 10.93 18.45 -9.54
CA LEU A 105 11.25 19.11 -10.81
C LEU A 105 10.50 20.44 -11.00
N PRO A 106 9.15 20.50 -10.80
CA PRO A 106 8.44 21.77 -10.92
C PRO A 106 8.87 22.78 -9.87
N ALA A 107 9.07 22.33 -8.62
CA ALA A 107 9.46 23.22 -7.54
C ALA A 107 10.82 23.88 -7.79
N LEU A 108 11.83 23.10 -8.17
CA LEU A 108 13.17 23.60 -8.45
C LEU A 108 13.19 24.50 -9.69
N ASN A 109 12.39 24.17 -10.72
CA ASN A 109 12.30 25.01 -11.91
C ASN A 109 11.77 26.41 -11.56
N VAL A 110 10.68 26.50 -10.77
CA VAL A 110 10.09 27.78 -10.39
C VAL A 110 11.03 28.59 -9.48
N VAL A 111 11.73 27.92 -8.55
CA VAL A 111 12.70 28.63 -7.68
C VAL A 111 13.93 29.07 -8.47
N GLY A 112 14.39 28.26 -9.43
CA GLY A 112 15.49 28.64 -10.31
C GLY A 112 15.20 29.92 -11.12
N GLU A 113 13.97 30.08 -11.58
CA GLU A 113 13.54 31.32 -12.26
C GLU A 113 13.41 32.51 -11.32
N LYS A 114 13.02 32.27 -10.06
CA LYS A 114 13.05 33.34 -9.03
C LYS A 114 14.49 33.81 -8.78
N GLU A 115 15.41 32.86 -8.59
CA GLU A 115 16.80 33.15 -8.30
C GLU A 115 17.50 33.87 -9.48
N ALA A 116 17.13 33.51 -10.71
CA ALA A 116 17.60 34.15 -11.94
C ALA A 116 16.92 35.50 -12.23
N GLY A 117 15.88 35.89 -11.48
CA GLY A 117 15.13 37.14 -11.69
C GLY A 117 14.18 37.11 -12.91
N THR A 118 14.04 35.98 -13.60
CA THR A 118 13.20 35.89 -14.81
C THR A 118 11.71 35.94 -14.50
N ILE A 119 11.29 35.63 -13.28
CA ILE A 119 9.88 35.76 -12.86
C ILE A 119 9.40 37.22 -12.91
N GLU A 120 10.26 38.19 -12.63
CA GLU A 120 9.91 39.60 -12.72
C GLU A 120 9.58 40.04 -14.14
N GLN A 121 10.34 39.50 -15.14
CA GLN A 121 10.07 39.75 -16.55
C GLN A 121 8.73 39.13 -16.99
N ILE A 122 8.36 37.98 -16.44
CA ILE A 122 7.09 37.33 -16.75
C ILE A 122 5.92 38.09 -16.15
N ASN A 123 6.08 38.68 -14.97
CA ASN A 123 5.03 39.46 -14.30
C ASN A 123 4.61 40.74 -15.06
N VAL A 124 5.46 41.28 -15.93
CA VAL A 124 5.11 42.42 -16.78
C VAL A 124 4.44 41.99 -18.09
N THR A 125 4.37 40.71 -18.38
CA THR A 125 3.66 40.19 -19.56
C THR A 125 2.17 40.02 -19.27
N PRO A 126 1.26 40.17 -20.29
CA PRO A 126 -0.18 40.00 -20.10
C PRO A 126 -0.62 38.53 -19.96
N VAL A 127 0.26 37.65 -19.44
CA VAL A 127 -0.03 36.21 -19.26
C VAL A 127 -0.74 35.99 -17.93
N GLY A 128 -1.87 35.27 -17.97
CA GLY A 128 -2.60 34.90 -16.78
C GLY A 128 -1.78 33.94 -15.89
N LYS A 129 -1.84 34.12 -14.57
CA LYS A 129 -1.11 33.30 -13.58
C LYS A 129 -1.39 31.80 -13.70
N PHE A 130 -2.64 31.45 -13.98
CA PHE A 130 -3.04 30.05 -14.16
C PHE A 130 -2.38 29.45 -15.42
N THR A 131 -2.39 30.17 -16.52
CA THR A 131 -1.75 29.75 -17.79
C THR A 131 -0.24 29.54 -17.60
N PHE A 132 0.42 30.44 -16.88
CA PHE A 132 1.84 30.30 -16.53
C PHE A 132 2.12 29.02 -15.74
N ILE A 133 1.35 28.78 -14.66
CA ILE A 133 1.52 27.59 -13.82
C ILE A 133 1.23 26.33 -14.62
N ALA A 134 0.14 26.29 -15.39
CA ALA A 134 -0.21 25.13 -16.20
C ALA A 134 0.83 24.81 -17.27
N ALA A 135 1.35 25.84 -17.96
CA ALA A 135 2.41 25.69 -18.95
C ALA A 135 3.71 25.11 -18.36
N LYS A 136 3.97 25.36 -17.08
CA LYS A 136 5.10 24.79 -16.37
C LYS A 136 4.85 23.37 -15.91
N LEU A 137 3.65 23.03 -15.42
CA LEU A 137 3.35 21.73 -14.84
C LEU A 137 3.10 20.65 -15.91
N ILE A 138 2.42 20.98 -17.00
CA ILE A 138 2.03 20.00 -18.03
C ILE A 138 3.25 19.22 -18.59
N PRO A 139 4.38 19.83 -18.94
CA PRO A 139 5.55 19.09 -19.40
C PRO A 139 6.08 18.08 -18.38
N TYR A 140 6.07 18.44 -17.08
CA TYR A 140 6.51 17.54 -16.02
C TYR A 140 5.56 16.37 -15.84
N TRP A 141 4.25 16.59 -15.93
CA TRP A 141 3.28 15.48 -15.88
C TRP A 141 3.47 14.51 -17.05
N LEU A 142 3.81 15.00 -18.25
CA LEU A 142 4.14 14.13 -19.37
C LEU A 142 5.40 13.31 -19.10
N ILE A 143 6.44 13.92 -18.51
CA ILE A 143 7.66 13.22 -18.11
C ILE A 143 7.30 12.13 -17.06
N ASP A 144 6.47 12.44 -16.09
CA ASP A 144 6.03 11.50 -15.06
C ASP A 144 5.30 10.28 -15.65
N PHE A 145 4.45 10.48 -16.67
CA PHE A 145 3.82 9.37 -17.38
C PHE A 145 4.84 8.51 -18.14
N VAL A 146 5.84 9.12 -18.75
CA VAL A 146 6.93 8.39 -19.40
C VAL A 146 7.72 7.59 -18.37
N VAL A 147 8.06 8.19 -17.23
CA VAL A 147 8.77 7.50 -16.12
C VAL A 147 7.94 6.34 -15.59
N LEU A 148 6.64 6.52 -15.40
CA LEU A 148 5.74 5.45 -14.97
C LEU A 148 5.74 4.27 -15.96
N THR A 149 5.71 4.58 -17.28
CA THR A 149 5.79 3.57 -18.34
C THR A 149 7.13 2.82 -18.29
N ILE A 150 8.23 3.55 -18.14
CA ILE A 150 9.58 2.94 -18.00
C ILE A 150 9.62 2.04 -16.77
N CYS A 151 9.06 2.46 -15.64
CA CYS A 151 8.98 1.64 -14.43
C CYS A 151 8.20 0.33 -14.66
N PHE A 152 7.10 0.36 -15.42
CA PHE A 152 6.37 -0.85 -15.78
C PHE A 152 7.19 -1.78 -16.68
N VAL A 153 7.87 -1.24 -17.67
CA VAL A 153 8.76 -2.02 -18.56
C VAL A 153 9.89 -2.66 -17.75
N LEU A 154 10.53 -1.91 -16.86
CA LEU A 154 11.57 -2.44 -15.98
C LEU A 154 11.07 -3.54 -15.05
N ALA A 155 9.88 -3.36 -14.46
CA ALA A 155 9.27 -4.38 -13.60
C ALA A 155 8.98 -5.67 -14.39
N TRP A 156 8.54 -5.56 -15.62
CA TRP A 156 8.31 -6.70 -16.48
C TRP A 156 9.61 -7.38 -16.92
N VAL A 157 10.59 -6.62 -17.40
CA VAL A 157 11.86 -7.18 -17.94
C VAL A 157 12.72 -7.79 -16.81
N LEU A 158 12.86 -7.10 -15.67
CA LEU A 158 13.77 -7.56 -14.60
C LEU A 158 13.14 -8.60 -13.67
N TYR A 159 11.82 -8.52 -13.44
CA TYR A 159 11.14 -9.32 -12.43
C TYR A 159 10.02 -10.20 -12.99
N GLY A 160 9.64 -10.02 -14.27
CA GLY A 160 8.51 -10.73 -14.87
C GLY A 160 7.15 -10.36 -14.23
N ILE A 161 7.08 -9.22 -13.53
CA ILE A 161 5.90 -8.80 -12.77
C ILE A 161 5.09 -7.81 -13.59
N LEU A 162 3.86 -8.21 -13.92
CA LEU A 162 2.86 -7.35 -14.56
C LEU A 162 1.73 -7.04 -13.58
N PRO A 163 1.08 -5.87 -13.69
CA PRO A 163 -0.11 -5.59 -12.90
C PRO A 163 -1.23 -6.56 -13.27
N ALA A 164 -1.90 -7.11 -12.26
CA ALA A 164 -3.03 -8.00 -12.44
C ALA A 164 -4.28 -7.25 -12.97
N GLY A 165 -4.33 -5.93 -12.78
CA GLY A 165 -5.43 -5.07 -13.24
C GLY A 165 -5.09 -4.26 -14.49
N HIS A 166 -6.03 -3.40 -14.89
CA HIS A 166 -5.90 -2.60 -16.11
C HIS A 166 -4.90 -1.43 -15.95
N PHE A 167 -3.95 -1.31 -16.85
CA PHE A 167 -3.01 -0.18 -16.92
C PHE A 167 -3.73 1.18 -16.97
N LEU A 168 -4.84 1.26 -17.72
CA LEU A 168 -5.60 2.50 -17.86
C LEU A 168 -6.11 3.04 -16.53
N THR A 169 -6.46 2.17 -15.59
CA THR A 169 -6.87 2.57 -14.23
C THR A 169 -5.72 3.23 -13.48
N ILE A 170 -4.49 2.71 -13.63
CA ILE A 170 -3.30 3.28 -12.99
C ILE A 170 -2.98 4.66 -13.56
N TYR A 171 -2.99 4.80 -14.89
CA TYR A 171 -2.75 6.09 -15.55
C TYR A 171 -3.84 7.12 -15.20
N GLY A 172 -5.11 6.69 -15.14
CA GLY A 172 -6.22 7.55 -14.73
C GLY A 172 -6.06 8.06 -13.29
N MET A 173 -5.66 7.19 -12.36
CA MET A 173 -5.40 7.60 -10.97
C MET A 173 -4.14 8.46 -10.85
N ALA A 174 -3.10 8.19 -11.64
CA ALA A 174 -1.91 9.03 -11.70
C ALA A 174 -2.26 10.46 -12.17
N LEU A 175 -3.16 10.61 -13.14
CA LEU A 175 -3.62 11.91 -13.63
C LEU A 175 -4.22 12.79 -12.54
N PHE A 176 -4.89 12.20 -11.53
CA PHE A 176 -5.39 12.93 -10.37
C PHE A 176 -4.32 13.14 -9.30
N PHE A 177 -3.37 12.23 -9.18
CA PHE A 177 -2.32 12.27 -8.17
C PHE A 177 -1.24 13.32 -8.49
N LEU A 178 -0.79 13.40 -9.76
CA LEU A 178 0.28 14.29 -10.20
C LEU A 178 0.00 15.78 -9.91
N PRO A 179 -1.20 16.34 -10.20
CA PRO A 179 -1.52 17.73 -9.86
C PRO A 179 -1.43 18.03 -8.36
N VAL A 180 -1.83 17.07 -7.52
CA VAL A 180 -1.79 17.26 -6.06
C VAL A 180 -0.36 17.34 -5.56
N VAL A 181 0.51 16.42 -6.00
CA VAL A 181 1.92 16.40 -5.57
C VAL A 181 2.70 17.59 -6.13
N SER A 182 2.51 17.92 -7.41
CA SER A 182 3.14 19.10 -8.01
C SER A 182 2.66 20.40 -7.35
N GLY A 183 1.38 20.45 -6.90
CA GLY A 183 0.84 21.55 -6.12
C GLY A 183 1.57 21.76 -4.80
N PHE A 184 1.91 20.69 -4.06
CA PHE A 184 2.77 20.79 -2.87
C PHE A 184 4.15 21.35 -3.22
N GLY A 185 4.75 20.90 -4.32
CA GLY A 185 6.02 21.42 -4.82
C GLY A 185 5.96 22.91 -5.08
N LEU A 186 4.88 23.39 -5.72
CA LEU A 186 4.66 24.83 -5.99
C LEU A 186 4.49 25.66 -4.70
N VAL A 187 3.78 25.12 -3.71
CA VAL A 187 3.63 25.81 -2.40
C VAL A 187 4.98 26.04 -1.75
N ILE A 188 5.84 25.02 -1.72
CA ILE A 188 7.19 25.11 -1.16
C ILE A 188 8.05 26.08 -1.99
N SER A 189 7.97 25.99 -3.31
CA SER A 189 8.67 26.89 -4.23
C SER A 189 8.28 28.36 -4.01
N ASN A 190 7.03 28.62 -3.69
CA ASN A 190 6.57 29.98 -3.42
C ASN A 190 7.23 30.60 -2.17
N HIS A 191 7.51 29.81 -1.16
CA HIS A 191 8.13 30.23 0.10
C HIS A 191 9.66 30.22 0.07
N SER A 192 10.26 29.61 -0.93
CA SER A 192 11.71 29.50 -1.07
C SER A 192 12.26 30.62 -1.94
N THR A 193 13.41 31.17 -1.57
CA THR A 193 14.09 32.25 -2.32
C THR A 193 15.29 31.74 -3.11
N THR A 194 15.94 30.65 -2.67
CA THR A 194 17.11 30.06 -3.31
C THR A 194 16.86 28.58 -3.63
N LEU A 195 17.52 28.07 -4.67
CA LEU A 195 17.46 26.66 -5.07
C LEU A 195 17.88 25.74 -3.93
N GLN A 196 18.95 26.11 -3.21
CA GLN A 196 19.44 25.29 -2.10
C GLN A 196 18.40 25.19 -0.98
N GLN A 197 17.76 26.30 -0.61
CA GLN A 197 16.68 26.32 0.37
C GLN A 197 15.50 25.45 -0.07
N ALA A 198 15.08 25.59 -1.32
CA ALA A 198 13.99 24.79 -1.87
C ALA A 198 14.30 23.29 -1.83
N MET A 199 15.53 22.89 -2.19
CA MET A 199 15.95 21.49 -2.15
C MET A 199 15.88 20.91 -0.73
N PHE A 200 16.39 21.59 0.29
CA PHE A 200 16.33 21.13 1.67
C PHE A 200 14.91 21.01 2.19
N VAL A 201 14.08 22.01 1.95
CA VAL A 201 12.68 22.03 2.39
C VAL A 201 11.89 20.91 1.69
N MET A 202 12.06 20.77 0.36
CA MET A 202 11.42 19.70 -0.41
C MET A 202 11.85 18.32 0.08
N TRP A 203 13.15 18.11 0.31
CA TRP A 203 13.67 16.84 0.80
C TRP A 203 13.05 16.46 2.16
N PHE A 204 12.98 17.41 3.08
CA PHE A 204 12.36 17.21 4.38
C PHE A 204 10.88 16.82 4.27
N PHE A 205 10.09 17.59 3.50
CA PHE A 205 8.67 17.30 3.30
C PHE A 205 8.44 15.97 2.59
N MET A 206 9.21 15.69 1.54
CA MET A 206 9.09 14.40 0.81
C MET A 206 9.44 13.22 1.70
N LEU A 207 10.45 13.33 2.55
CA LEU A 207 10.80 12.27 3.49
C LEU A 207 9.64 12.00 4.47
N ILE A 208 9.02 13.03 5.02
CA ILE A 208 7.84 12.88 5.89
C ILE A 208 6.68 12.23 5.13
N LEU A 209 6.35 12.70 3.93
CA LEU A 209 5.27 12.14 3.12
C LEU A 209 5.51 10.66 2.80
N ILE A 210 6.73 10.28 2.46
CA ILE A 210 7.11 8.90 2.15
C ILE A 210 7.04 8.01 3.40
N LEU A 211 7.59 8.44 4.53
CA LEU A 211 7.54 7.67 5.78
C LEU A 211 6.09 7.48 6.27
N MET A 212 5.26 8.51 6.11
CA MET A 212 3.86 8.49 6.53
C MET A 212 2.91 7.92 5.46
N SER A 213 3.41 7.45 4.32
CA SER A 213 2.57 6.87 3.25
C SER A 213 2.10 5.44 3.53
N GLY A 214 2.69 4.76 4.52
CA GLY A 214 2.46 3.33 4.72
C GLY A 214 3.28 2.43 3.79
N LEU A 215 4.32 3.00 3.13
CA LEU A 215 5.21 2.29 2.23
C LEU A 215 6.12 1.33 3.02
N PHE A 216 6.82 1.84 4.02
CA PHE A 216 7.75 1.08 4.86
C PHE A 216 7.09 0.52 6.11
N THR A 217 6.33 1.34 6.81
CA THR A 217 5.65 0.99 8.06
C THR A 217 4.15 0.94 7.86
N PRO A 218 3.48 -0.17 8.24
CA PRO A 218 2.03 -0.25 8.13
C PRO A 218 1.36 0.83 8.98
N ILE A 219 0.38 1.53 8.41
CA ILE A 219 -0.31 2.68 9.05
C ILE A 219 -0.92 2.30 10.40
N HIS A 220 -1.48 1.09 10.51
CA HIS A 220 -2.07 0.60 11.77
C HIS A 220 -1.04 0.38 12.90
N SER A 221 0.25 0.36 12.60
CA SER A 221 1.32 0.24 13.60
C SER A 221 1.79 1.60 14.10
N MET A 222 1.33 2.69 13.48
CA MET A 222 1.68 4.05 13.87
C MET A 222 0.83 4.51 15.05
N PRO A 223 1.33 5.42 15.91
CA PRO A 223 0.55 6.05 16.96
C PRO A 223 -0.63 6.85 16.36
N GLU A 224 -1.69 7.05 17.12
CA GLU A 224 -2.95 7.65 16.65
C GLU A 224 -2.76 9.04 16.00
N TRP A 225 -1.91 9.90 16.59
CA TRP A 225 -1.61 11.21 16.02
C TRP A 225 -0.98 11.12 14.61
N ALA A 226 -0.11 10.14 14.39
CA ALA A 226 0.51 9.92 13.08
C ALA A 226 -0.52 9.39 12.07
N GLN A 227 -1.43 8.51 12.49
CA GLN A 227 -2.53 8.04 11.65
C GLN A 227 -3.45 9.18 11.19
N TRP A 228 -3.67 10.20 12.01
CA TRP A 228 -4.42 11.39 11.63
C TRP A 228 -3.71 12.16 10.51
N ILE A 229 -2.41 12.39 10.65
CA ILE A 229 -1.61 13.09 9.63
C ILE A 229 -1.59 12.31 8.31
N THR A 230 -1.51 10.97 8.38
CA THR A 230 -1.53 10.13 7.17
C THR A 230 -2.82 10.23 6.37
N ARG A 231 -3.94 10.65 6.96
CA ARG A 231 -5.21 10.85 6.23
C ARG A 231 -5.15 12.00 5.23
N ILE A 232 -4.30 12.99 5.48
CA ILE A 232 -4.11 14.15 4.59
C ILE A 232 -3.07 13.82 3.50
N ASN A 233 -2.28 12.76 3.69
CA ASN A 233 -1.18 12.41 2.79
C ASN A 233 -1.69 11.78 1.48
N PRO A 234 -1.57 12.43 0.32
CA PRO A 234 -2.02 11.89 -0.96
C PRO A 234 -1.24 10.64 -1.38
N LEU A 235 0.03 10.54 -0.98
CA LEU A 235 0.90 9.41 -1.31
C LEU A 235 0.36 8.09 -0.75
N ARG A 236 -0.24 8.12 0.44
CA ARG A 236 -0.88 6.96 1.07
C ARG A 236 -1.93 6.34 0.14
N TYR A 237 -2.84 7.16 -0.34
CA TYR A 237 -3.95 6.70 -1.19
C TYR A 237 -3.45 6.11 -2.51
N PHE A 238 -2.48 6.76 -3.12
CA PHE A 238 -1.96 6.28 -4.39
C PHE A 238 -1.13 4.98 -4.24
N VAL A 239 -0.37 4.82 -3.15
CA VAL A 239 0.30 3.54 -2.81
C VAL A 239 -0.72 2.41 -2.60
N GLU A 240 -1.82 2.68 -1.91
CA GLU A 240 -2.88 1.70 -1.67
C GLU A 240 -3.58 1.29 -2.97
N VAL A 241 -3.89 2.26 -3.83
CA VAL A 241 -4.44 2.02 -5.18
C VAL A 241 -3.50 1.18 -6.02
N MET A 242 -2.22 1.56 -6.09
CA MET A 242 -1.21 0.82 -6.85
C MET A 242 -1.10 -0.63 -6.39
N ARG A 243 -1.04 -0.87 -5.08
CA ARG A 243 -1.01 -2.23 -4.52
C ARG A 243 -2.29 -3.01 -4.83
N THR A 244 -3.45 -2.37 -4.74
CA THR A 244 -4.73 -3.03 -5.03
C THR A 244 -4.83 -3.45 -6.49
N ILE A 245 -4.42 -2.61 -7.42
CA ILE A 245 -4.43 -2.92 -8.86
C ILE A 245 -3.37 -3.97 -9.20
N TYR A 246 -2.16 -3.83 -8.64
CA TYR A 246 -1.04 -4.71 -8.93
C TYR A 246 -1.22 -6.13 -8.39
N LEU A 247 -1.73 -6.26 -7.15
CA LEU A 247 -1.84 -7.54 -6.44
C LEU A 247 -3.20 -8.22 -6.62
N ARG A 248 -4.28 -7.42 -6.68
CA ARG A 248 -5.66 -7.94 -6.65
C ARG A 248 -6.38 -7.86 -7.99
N GLY A 249 -5.79 -7.20 -8.99
CA GLY A 249 -6.47 -6.97 -10.25
C GLY A 249 -7.73 -6.08 -10.11
N GLY A 250 -7.81 -5.28 -9.04
CA GLY A 250 -8.97 -4.45 -8.73
C GLY A 250 -9.22 -3.42 -9.83
N GLY A 251 -10.45 -3.37 -10.35
CA GLY A 251 -10.90 -2.31 -11.26
C GLY A 251 -11.22 -1.00 -10.51
N ILE A 252 -11.67 0.03 -11.25
CA ILE A 252 -12.06 1.35 -10.73
C ILE A 252 -13.07 1.24 -9.57
N VAL A 253 -13.99 0.30 -9.65
CA VAL A 253 -15.00 0.05 -8.61
C VAL A 253 -14.37 -0.37 -7.29
N ALA A 254 -13.38 -1.28 -7.32
CA ALA A 254 -12.66 -1.72 -6.12
C ALA A 254 -11.86 -0.58 -5.48
N VAL A 255 -11.28 0.30 -6.30
CA VAL A 255 -10.58 1.50 -5.85
C VAL A 255 -11.55 2.50 -5.22
N SER A 256 -12.73 2.71 -5.79
CA SER A 256 -13.78 3.59 -5.25
C SER A 256 -14.25 3.14 -3.88
N TYR A 257 -14.43 1.84 -3.66
CA TYR A 257 -14.81 1.30 -2.35
C TYR A 257 -13.74 1.51 -1.28
N THR A 258 -12.46 1.45 -1.62
CA THR A 258 -11.37 1.70 -0.64
C THR A 258 -11.29 3.18 -0.22
N HIS A 259 -11.75 4.10 -1.05
CA HIS A 259 -11.74 5.54 -0.77
C HIS A 259 -13.03 6.05 -0.12
N LEU A 260 -14.20 5.46 -0.43
CA LEU A 260 -15.51 5.89 0.06
C LEU A 260 -15.93 5.21 1.37
N THR A 261 -15.52 3.98 1.60
CA THR A 261 -15.68 3.35 2.91
C THR A 261 -14.53 3.79 3.80
N LEU A 262 -14.71 4.93 4.48
CA LEU A 262 -14.03 5.19 5.75
C LEU A 262 -14.11 3.91 6.58
N PRO A 263 -13.04 3.50 7.30
CA PRO A 263 -13.12 2.36 8.18
C PRO A 263 -14.23 2.64 9.21
N THR A 264 -15.44 2.22 8.88
CA THR A 264 -16.49 2.09 9.86
C THR A 264 -15.95 1.11 10.88
N LYS A 265 -15.83 1.60 12.11
CA LYS A 265 -15.46 0.90 13.31
C LYS A 265 -15.95 -0.56 13.27
N ALA A 266 -15.05 -1.49 13.36
CA ALA A 266 -15.28 -2.78 13.98
C ALA A 266 -14.40 -2.89 15.23
#